data_5ec40cf35ecfe37fee83208a26ad70a0
#
_entry.id   5ec40cf35ecfe37fee83208a26ad70a0
#
_cell.length_a   1.000
_cell.length_b   1.000
_cell.length_c   1.000
_cell.angle_alpha   90.00
_cell.angle_beta   90.00
_cell.angle_gamma   90.00
#
_symmetry.space_group_name_H-M   'P 1'
#
loop_
_entity.id
_entity.type
_entity.pdbx_description
1 polymer ?
#
loop_
_entity_poly.entity_id
_entity_poly.type
_entity_poly.pdbx_seq_one_letter_code
_entity_poly.pdbx_strand_id
1 'polypeptide(L)'
;SNRFGRKGHLRSFAEIVEVLNLGHILHRLPGNLSGGEKQRVAIGRALLSNPKILILDEPLTGLDEGLKAEVIPYLEFLRDNFKIPILYISHSQSEVVRLSDRIVVLEKGRVLEQGKTLQILSSFSVAKKLGLRDLSSFVEAKVSKHASDGITELDFAGSKLFLPKIDAILGSKVYLRIPAKDITLAVEKPKKISALNILQGKVDEVILGNGPGAIVGIEVRGHRLTTRITQRSLNAMNLKHGQTCFAFLKTVSVATSDIIT
;
A
#
# COMPACT_ATOMS: atom_id res chain seq x y z
N SER A 1 -8.23 16.33 17.64
CA SER A 1 -7.61 17.03 18.78
C SER A 1 -6.17 16.55 18.94
N ASN A 2 -5.22 17.48 18.81
CA ASN A 2 -3.78 17.26 18.96
C ASN A 2 -3.44 16.71 20.35
N ARG A 3 -3.36 15.40 20.53
CA ARG A 3 -2.90 14.78 21.77
C ARG A 3 -1.36 14.62 21.83
N PHE A 4 -0.65 14.73 20.72
CA PHE A 4 0.79 14.43 20.65
C PHE A 4 1.56 15.58 20.01
N GLY A 5 1.64 16.68 20.72
CA GLY A 5 2.23 17.93 20.25
C GLY A 5 3.72 18.13 20.56
N ARG A 6 4.57 17.11 20.53
CA ARG A 6 6.04 17.31 20.64
C ARG A 6 6.79 16.43 19.65
N LYS A 7 7.25 17.03 18.57
CA LYS A 7 8.29 16.48 17.69
C LYS A 7 9.62 16.45 18.47
N GLY A 8 10.11 15.27 18.80
CA GLY A 8 11.44 15.12 19.41
C GLY A 8 11.50 13.90 20.34
N HIS A 9 12.60 13.23 20.40
CA HIS A 9 12.95 12.03 21.16
C HIS A 9 12.01 11.66 22.31
N LEU A 10 11.32 10.53 22.26
CA LEU A 10 10.71 9.92 23.44
C LEU A 10 11.83 9.61 24.43
N ARG A 11 11.78 10.22 25.56
CA ARG A 11 12.83 10.10 26.59
C ARG A 11 12.32 9.53 27.89
N SER A 12 11.00 9.46 28.09
CA SER A 12 10.44 8.99 29.34
C SER A 12 9.60 7.73 29.17
N PHE A 13 9.63 6.92 30.22
CA PHE A 13 8.76 5.73 30.33
C PHE A 13 7.28 6.11 30.16
N ALA A 14 6.86 7.23 30.78
CA ALA A 14 5.48 7.70 30.72
C ALA A 14 5.01 8.01 29.28
N GLU A 15 5.85 8.68 28.48
CA GLU A 15 5.54 8.97 27.08
C GLU A 15 5.38 7.68 26.24
N ILE A 16 6.26 6.71 26.45
CA ILE A 16 6.18 5.43 25.72
C ILE A 16 4.92 4.65 26.11
N VAL A 17 4.60 4.63 27.41
CA VAL A 17 3.38 4.00 27.92
C VAL A 17 2.12 4.66 27.33
N GLU A 18 2.10 5.98 27.24
CA GLU A 18 0.98 6.72 26.66
C GLU A 18 0.85 6.44 25.14
N VAL A 19 1.96 6.61 24.39
CA VAL A 19 1.97 6.43 22.93
C VAL A 19 1.55 5.02 22.52
N LEU A 20 2.02 4.00 23.22
CA LEU A 20 1.72 2.60 22.92
C LEU A 20 0.48 2.07 23.64
N ASN A 21 -0.24 2.95 24.37
CA ASN A 21 -1.43 2.60 25.15
C ASN A 21 -1.21 1.39 26.07
N LEU A 22 -0.11 1.42 26.86
CA LEU A 22 0.28 0.31 27.73
C LEU A 22 -0.22 0.47 29.18
N GLY A 23 -0.76 1.63 29.56
CA GLY A 23 -1.09 1.97 30.95
C GLY A 23 -1.97 0.92 31.64
N HIS A 24 -2.98 0.41 30.94
CA HIS A 24 -3.94 -0.56 31.47
C HIS A 24 -3.38 -1.99 31.65
N ILE A 25 -2.21 -2.28 31.11
CA ILE A 25 -1.59 -3.61 31.13
C ILE A 25 -0.30 -3.68 31.95
N LEU A 26 0.21 -2.54 32.47
CA LEU A 26 1.49 -2.50 33.21
C LEU A 26 1.59 -3.46 34.38
N HIS A 27 0.47 -3.82 34.99
CA HIS A 27 0.42 -4.72 36.14
C HIS A 27 0.15 -6.18 35.75
N ARG A 28 -0.04 -6.47 34.46
CA ARG A 28 -0.32 -7.83 33.98
C ARG A 28 0.97 -8.59 33.73
N LEU A 29 0.94 -9.89 34.06
CA LEU A 29 2.02 -10.79 33.71
C LEU A 29 2.04 -11.03 32.18
N PRO A 30 3.23 -11.23 31.58
CA PRO A 30 3.35 -11.44 30.12
C PRO A 30 2.50 -12.57 29.56
N GLY A 31 2.24 -13.60 30.36
CA GLY A 31 1.37 -14.72 29.97
C GLY A 31 -0.08 -14.31 29.72
N ASN A 32 -0.55 -13.26 30.39
CA ASN A 32 -1.94 -12.77 30.34
C ASN A 32 -2.15 -11.64 29.32
N LEU A 33 -1.16 -11.37 28.47
CA LEU A 33 -1.25 -10.37 27.41
C LEU A 33 -1.69 -11.01 26.10
N SER A 34 -2.54 -10.30 25.35
CA SER A 34 -2.86 -10.64 23.96
C SER A 34 -1.61 -10.55 23.06
N GLY A 35 -1.69 -11.10 21.84
CA GLY A 35 -0.59 -10.98 20.86
C GLY A 35 -0.23 -9.54 20.55
N GLY A 36 -1.21 -8.68 20.29
CA GLY A 36 -1.00 -7.25 20.03
C GLY A 36 -0.45 -6.49 21.24
N GLU A 37 -0.90 -6.81 22.47
CA GLU A 37 -0.35 -6.22 23.69
C GLU A 37 1.12 -6.62 23.89
N LYS A 38 1.46 -7.91 23.70
CA LYS A 38 2.85 -8.40 23.74
C LYS A 38 3.74 -7.65 22.75
N GLN A 39 3.23 -7.44 21.55
CA GLN A 39 3.97 -6.75 20.50
C GLN A 39 4.22 -5.27 20.89
N ARG A 40 3.19 -4.56 21.35
CA ARG A 40 3.35 -3.17 21.83
C ARG A 40 4.35 -3.06 22.99
N VAL A 41 4.32 -4.01 23.93
CA VAL A 41 5.30 -4.08 25.03
C VAL A 41 6.72 -4.31 24.49
N ALA A 42 6.90 -5.20 23.51
CA ALA A 42 8.21 -5.44 22.90
C ALA A 42 8.78 -4.18 22.21
N ILE A 43 7.94 -3.48 21.46
CA ILE A 43 8.30 -2.19 20.82
C ILE A 43 8.65 -1.16 21.90
N GLY A 44 7.85 -1.04 22.96
CA GLY A 44 8.10 -0.12 24.08
C GLY A 44 9.44 -0.38 24.75
N ARG A 45 9.78 -1.64 25.01
CA ARG A 45 11.09 -2.03 25.55
C ARG A 45 12.24 -1.63 24.63
N ALA A 46 12.09 -1.85 23.31
CA ALA A 46 13.10 -1.45 22.35
C ALA A 46 13.28 0.08 22.31
N LEU A 47 12.21 0.86 22.37
CA LEU A 47 12.27 2.31 22.40
C LEU A 47 12.90 2.88 23.69
N LEU A 48 12.64 2.23 24.84
CA LEU A 48 13.21 2.63 26.13
C LEU A 48 14.73 2.52 26.16
N SER A 49 15.34 1.67 25.33
CA SER A 49 16.79 1.60 25.20
C SER A 49 17.43 2.78 24.45
N ASN A 50 16.60 3.76 24.00
CA ASN A 50 17.01 4.93 23.22
C ASN A 50 17.87 4.54 21.99
N PRO A 51 17.36 3.69 21.10
CA PRO A 51 18.15 3.12 20.02
C PRO A 51 18.44 4.18 18.94
N LYS A 52 19.60 4.04 18.27
CA LYS A 52 19.94 4.83 17.06
C LYS A 52 19.24 4.33 15.80
N ILE A 53 18.83 3.08 15.78
CA ILE A 53 18.04 2.43 14.75
C ILE A 53 17.09 1.42 15.40
N LEU A 54 15.85 1.35 14.94
CA LEU A 54 14.88 0.35 15.37
C LEU A 54 14.77 -0.72 14.29
N ILE A 55 15.03 -1.96 14.66
CA ILE A 55 14.90 -3.12 13.74
C ILE A 55 13.69 -3.92 14.20
N LEU A 56 12.73 -4.08 13.30
CA LEU A 56 11.49 -4.84 13.51
C LEU A 56 11.46 -5.99 12.50
N ASP A 57 11.70 -7.20 12.99
CA ASP A 57 11.75 -8.41 12.18
C ASP A 57 10.43 -9.18 12.34
N GLU A 58 9.63 -9.21 11.26
CA GLU A 58 8.31 -9.83 11.20
C GLU A 58 7.41 -9.48 12.41
N PRO A 59 7.29 -8.20 12.81
CA PRO A 59 6.71 -7.83 14.10
C PRO A 59 5.21 -8.12 14.21
N LEU A 60 4.49 -8.33 13.11
CA LEU A 60 3.06 -8.60 13.11
C LEU A 60 2.73 -10.03 12.69
N THR A 61 3.74 -10.89 12.52
CA THR A 61 3.53 -12.29 12.18
C THR A 61 2.84 -13.02 13.32
N GLY A 62 1.84 -13.85 12.98
CA GLY A 62 1.04 -14.58 13.96
C GLY A 62 -0.09 -13.77 14.60
N LEU A 63 -0.28 -12.52 14.24
CA LEU A 63 -1.45 -11.72 14.62
C LEU A 63 -2.54 -11.86 13.55
N ASP A 64 -3.79 -11.94 13.99
CA ASP A 64 -4.95 -11.83 13.11
C ASP A 64 -5.11 -10.36 12.61
N GLU A 65 -5.96 -10.15 11.60
CA GLU A 65 -6.13 -8.83 10.99
C GLU A 65 -6.70 -7.78 11.98
N GLY A 66 -7.50 -8.20 12.96
CA GLY A 66 -8.01 -7.31 14.00
C GLY A 66 -6.88 -6.78 14.89
N LEU A 67 -6.01 -7.68 15.37
CA LEU A 67 -4.83 -7.32 16.18
C LEU A 67 -3.80 -6.52 15.40
N LYS A 68 -3.61 -6.82 14.10
CA LYS A 68 -2.77 -5.98 13.23
C LYS A 68 -3.31 -4.56 13.11
N ALA A 69 -4.62 -4.41 12.91
CA ALA A 69 -5.27 -3.10 12.84
C ALA A 69 -5.10 -2.27 14.13
N GLU A 70 -4.95 -2.93 15.28
CA GLU A 70 -4.63 -2.25 16.54
C GLU A 70 -3.17 -1.78 16.63
N VAL A 71 -2.22 -2.57 16.09
CA VAL A 71 -0.77 -2.29 16.27
C VAL A 71 -0.22 -1.34 15.19
N ILE A 72 -0.68 -1.46 13.95
CA ILE A 72 -0.16 -0.68 12.83
C ILE A 72 -0.22 0.84 13.08
N PRO A 73 -1.30 1.45 13.62
CA PRO A 73 -1.34 2.88 13.90
C PRO A 73 -0.22 3.37 14.84
N TYR A 74 0.24 2.52 15.76
CA TYR A 74 1.39 2.88 16.62
C TYR A 74 2.71 2.88 15.84
N LEU A 75 2.88 1.94 14.91
CA LEU A 75 4.06 1.91 14.02
C LEU A 75 4.08 3.11 13.07
N GLU A 76 2.93 3.48 12.51
CA GLU A 76 2.78 4.70 11.72
C GLU A 76 3.11 5.96 12.53
N PHE A 77 2.57 6.05 13.74
CA PHE A 77 2.89 7.15 14.65
C PHE A 77 4.40 7.22 14.94
N LEU A 78 5.05 6.08 15.21
CA LEU A 78 6.50 6.02 15.41
C LEU A 78 7.26 6.50 14.16
N ARG A 79 6.93 6.03 12.98
CA ARG A 79 7.53 6.46 11.72
C ARG A 79 7.42 7.97 11.51
N ASP A 80 6.25 8.55 11.75
CA ASP A 80 5.96 9.94 11.40
C ASP A 80 6.48 10.94 12.44
N ASN A 81 6.58 10.53 13.70
CA ASN A 81 6.89 11.44 14.79
C ASN A 81 8.28 11.25 15.42
N PHE A 82 8.91 10.08 15.15
CA PHE A 82 10.24 9.78 15.70
C PHE A 82 11.30 9.94 14.62
N LYS A 83 12.42 10.54 14.99
CA LYS A 83 13.59 10.69 14.12
C LYS A 83 14.54 9.49 14.18
N ILE A 84 14.01 8.30 14.46
CA ILE A 84 14.81 7.06 14.50
C ILE A 84 14.59 6.34 13.18
N PRO A 85 15.65 6.00 12.43
CA PRO A 85 15.52 5.12 11.28
C PRO A 85 14.90 3.77 11.69
N ILE A 86 13.90 3.32 10.95
CA ILE A 86 13.25 2.04 11.19
C ILE A 86 13.57 1.10 10.04
N LEU A 87 14.17 -0.05 10.36
CA LEU A 87 14.29 -1.17 9.43
C LEU A 87 13.17 -2.15 9.72
N TYR A 88 12.20 -2.22 8.81
CA TYR A 88 11.01 -3.07 8.92
C TYR A 88 11.13 -4.25 7.96
N ILE A 89 11.15 -5.47 8.49
CA ILE A 89 11.22 -6.69 7.70
C ILE A 89 9.85 -7.36 7.73
N SER A 90 9.25 -7.59 6.58
CA SER A 90 7.97 -8.27 6.45
C SER A 90 7.81 -8.87 5.05
N HIS A 91 7.00 -9.92 4.96
CA HIS A 91 6.51 -10.49 3.69
C HIS A 91 5.11 -9.97 3.31
N SER A 92 4.49 -9.14 4.15
CA SER A 92 3.17 -8.55 3.93
C SER A 92 3.27 -7.27 3.09
N GLN A 93 2.72 -7.30 1.88
CA GLN A 93 2.71 -6.12 1.01
C GLN A 93 1.91 -4.96 1.62
N SER A 94 0.79 -5.25 2.31
CA SER A 94 -0.04 -4.23 2.96
C SER A 94 0.71 -3.50 4.07
N GLU A 95 1.44 -4.22 4.92
CA GLU A 95 2.27 -3.63 5.96
C GLU A 95 3.38 -2.75 5.35
N VAL A 96 4.07 -3.27 4.33
CA VAL A 96 5.16 -2.56 3.66
C VAL A 96 4.66 -1.28 2.98
N VAL A 97 3.50 -1.31 2.31
CA VAL A 97 2.90 -0.14 1.67
C VAL A 97 2.58 0.95 2.69
N ARG A 98 2.08 0.57 3.87
CA ARG A 98 1.72 1.53 4.93
C ARG A 98 2.92 2.11 5.65
N LEU A 99 3.93 1.28 5.91
CA LEU A 99 4.97 1.59 6.89
C LEU A 99 6.30 2.03 6.28
N SER A 100 6.52 1.86 4.97
CA SER A 100 7.82 2.14 4.36
C SER A 100 7.73 3.09 3.16
N ASP A 101 8.69 4.02 3.07
CA ASP A 101 8.87 4.89 1.89
C ASP A 101 9.74 4.22 0.82
N ARG A 102 10.66 3.37 1.27
CA ARG A 102 11.60 2.65 0.40
C ARG A 102 11.69 1.20 0.84
N ILE A 103 11.87 0.31 -0.13
CA ILE A 103 12.07 -1.11 0.12
C ILE A 103 13.30 -1.65 -0.58
N VAL A 104 13.82 -2.70 0.02
CA VAL A 104 14.84 -3.57 -0.57
C VAL A 104 14.23 -4.96 -0.66
N VAL A 105 14.07 -5.47 -1.86
CA VAL A 105 13.55 -6.83 -2.10
C VAL A 105 14.72 -7.81 -2.12
N LEU A 106 14.62 -8.83 -1.29
CA LEU A 106 15.64 -9.88 -1.18
C LEU A 106 15.14 -11.18 -1.80
N GLU A 107 16.02 -11.84 -2.56
CA GLU A 107 15.82 -13.19 -3.05
C GLU A 107 17.07 -14.02 -2.77
N LYS A 108 16.95 -15.14 -2.05
CA LYS A 108 18.06 -16.05 -1.72
C LYS A 108 19.30 -15.32 -1.17
N GLY A 109 19.07 -14.35 -0.26
CA GLY A 109 20.13 -13.58 0.40
C GLY A 109 20.79 -12.51 -0.48
N ARG A 110 20.28 -12.21 -1.67
CA ARG A 110 20.78 -11.16 -2.56
C ARG A 110 19.74 -10.08 -2.77
N VAL A 111 20.19 -8.84 -2.94
CA VAL A 111 19.32 -7.73 -3.32
C VAL A 111 18.86 -7.95 -4.75
N LEU A 112 17.54 -8.08 -4.91
CA LEU A 112 16.89 -8.22 -6.19
C LEU A 112 16.62 -6.86 -6.82
N GLU A 113 15.96 -5.98 -6.06
CA GLU A 113 15.59 -4.64 -6.47
C GLU A 113 15.43 -3.75 -5.22
N GLN A 114 15.63 -2.43 -5.37
CA GLN A 114 15.42 -1.48 -4.30
C GLN A 114 14.93 -0.14 -4.84
N GLY A 115 14.12 0.56 -4.07
CA GLY A 115 13.59 1.86 -4.50
C GLY A 115 12.39 2.33 -3.69
N LYS A 116 11.60 3.24 -4.26
CA LYS A 116 10.35 3.69 -3.65
C LYS A 116 9.35 2.53 -3.59
N THR A 117 8.71 2.37 -2.45
CA THR A 117 7.83 1.23 -2.14
C THR A 117 6.79 0.95 -3.22
N LEU A 118 5.98 1.95 -3.58
CA LEU A 118 4.90 1.75 -4.56
C LEU A 118 5.42 1.40 -5.95
N GLN A 119 6.58 1.95 -6.35
CA GLN A 119 7.19 1.66 -7.65
C GLN A 119 7.70 0.22 -7.71
N ILE A 120 8.43 -0.20 -6.68
CA ILE A 120 9.02 -1.54 -6.63
C ILE A 120 7.92 -2.62 -6.51
N LEU A 121 6.91 -2.41 -5.68
CA LEU A 121 5.79 -3.36 -5.54
C LEU A 121 4.94 -3.47 -6.82
N SER A 122 4.92 -2.43 -7.65
CA SER A 122 4.25 -2.43 -8.97
C SER A 122 5.17 -2.92 -10.09
N SER A 123 6.42 -3.31 -9.79
CA SER A 123 7.39 -3.79 -10.77
C SER A 123 7.07 -5.21 -11.22
N PHE A 124 7.00 -5.40 -12.53
CA PHE A 124 6.80 -6.74 -13.10
C PHE A 124 7.97 -7.67 -12.80
N SER A 125 9.21 -7.17 -12.83
CA SER A 125 10.40 -7.96 -12.55
C SER A 125 10.37 -8.55 -11.15
N VAL A 126 9.96 -7.75 -10.16
CA VAL A 126 9.78 -8.17 -8.77
C VAL A 126 8.66 -9.20 -8.65
N ALA A 127 7.49 -8.89 -9.21
CA ALA A 127 6.35 -9.79 -9.16
C ALA A 127 6.66 -11.16 -9.78
N LYS A 128 7.31 -11.19 -10.95
CA LYS A 128 7.73 -12.42 -11.62
C LYS A 128 8.70 -13.25 -10.79
N LYS A 129 9.71 -12.60 -10.21
CA LYS A 129 10.77 -13.29 -9.45
C LYS A 129 10.30 -13.78 -8.09
N LEU A 130 9.43 -13.02 -7.42
CA LEU A 130 8.82 -13.45 -6.16
C LEU A 130 7.71 -14.49 -6.35
N GLY A 131 7.44 -14.92 -7.60
CA GLY A 131 6.39 -15.89 -7.89
C GLY A 131 4.98 -15.39 -7.60
N LEU A 132 4.79 -14.08 -7.55
CA LEU A 132 3.49 -13.48 -7.32
C LEU A 132 2.60 -13.77 -8.54
N ARG A 133 1.58 -14.60 -8.34
CA ARG A 133 0.65 -15.00 -9.40
C ARG A 133 -0.20 -13.82 -9.88
N ASP A 134 -0.46 -12.86 -9.00
CA ASP A 134 -1.29 -11.70 -9.25
C ASP A 134 -0.45 -10.42 -9.25
N LEU A 135 -0.06 -9.99 -10.44
CA LEU A 135 0.52 -8.67 -10.64
C LEU A 135 -0.51 -7.60 -10.27
N SER A 136 -0.09 -6.62 -9.49
CA SER A 136 -0.95 -5.53 -9.04
C SER A 136 -0.20 -4.20 -9.10
N SER A 137 -0.94 -3.12 -9.29
CA SER A 137 -0.42 -1.77 -9.10
C SER A 137 -0.80 -1.27 -7.72
N PHE A 138 0.09 -0.54 -7.07
CA PHE A 138 -0.18 0.14 -5.80
C PHE A 138 -0.19 1.64 -6.04
N VAL A 139 -1.26 2.31 -5.65
CA VAL A 139 -1.41 3.75 -5.80
C VAL A 139 -1.84 4.39 -4.50
N GLU A 140 -1.30 5.58 -4.20
CA GLU A 140 -1.74 6.42 -3.10
C GLU A 140 -2.81 7.39 -3.62
N ALA A 141 -3.89 7.54 -2.88
CA ALA A 141 -4.94 8.52 -3.15
C ALA A 141 -5.42 9.16 -1.84
N LYS A 142 -6.17 10.26 -1.93
CA LYS A 142 -6.78 10.94 -0.78
C LYS A 142 -8.29 10.86 -0.86
N VAL A 143 -8.94 10.61 0.27
CA VAL A 143 -10.40 10.63 0.36
C VAL A 143 -10.89 12.07 0.15
N SER A 144 -11.63 12.32 -0.93
CA SER A 144 -12.14 13.65 -1.26
C SER A 144 -13.61 13.83 -0.89
N LYS A 145 -14.41 12.75 -0.95
CA LYS A 145 -15.85 12.82 -0.65
C LYS A 145 -16.45 11.45 -0.38
N HIS A 146 -17.41 11.40 0.52
CA HIS A 146 -18.35 10.28 0.65
C HIS A 146 -19.68 10.71 0.08
N ALA A 147 -20.09 10.12 -1.04
CA ALA A 147 -21.34 10.46 -1.70
C ALA A 147 -22.53 9.70 -1.08
N SER A 148 -23.74 10.25 -1.25
CA SER A 148 -24.97 9.68 -0.68
C SER A 148 -25.41 8.38 -1.35
N ASP A 149 -24.89 8.08 -2.54
CA ASP A 149 -25.14 6.86 -3.32
C ASP A 149 -24.28 5.67 -2.92
N GLY A 150 -23.48 5.79 -1.84
CA GLY A 150 -22.63 4.72 -1.35
C GLY A 150 -21.28 4.63 -2.08
N ILE A 151 -20.87 5.71 -2.77
CA ILE A 151 -19.56 5.81 -3.44
C ILE A 151 -18.65 6.74 -2.64
N THR A 152 -17.39 6.35 -2.49
CA THR A 152 -16.31 7.22 -2.04
C THR A 152 -15.51 7.72 -3.23
N GLU A 153 -15.39 9.05 -3.33
CA GLU A 153 -14.52 9.71 -4.31
C GLU A 153 -13.13 9.89 -3.70
N LEU A 154 -12.12 9.55 -4.45
CA LEU A 154 -10.72 9.77 -4.11
C LEU A 154 -10.07 10.74 -5.10
N ASP A 155 -9.12 11.53 -4.62
CA ASP A 155 -8.18 12.26 -5.46
C ASP A 155 -6.92 11.41 -5.66
N PHE A 156 -6.67 11.05 -6.90
CA PHE A 156 -5.48 10.35 -7.36
C PHE A 156 -4.70 11.25 -8.31
N ALA A 157 -3.70 11.94 -7.79
CA ALA A 157 -2.85 12.87 -8.56
C ALA A 157 -3.66 13.86 -9.44
N GLY A 158 -4.74 14.41 -8.90
CA GLY A 158 -5.66 15.32 -9.58
C GLY A 158 -6.65 14.64 -10.54
N SER A 159 -6.72 13.31 -10.54
CA SER A 159 -7.77 12.54 -11.18
C SER A 159 -8.72 11.97 -10.13
N LYS A 160 -10.00 11.84 -10.46
CA LYS A 160 -10.96 11.21 -9.58
C LYS A 160 -10.92 9.70 -9.74
N LEU A 161 -10.92 8.99 -8.60
CA LEU A 161 -11.22 7.56 -8.53
C LEU A 161 -12.47 7.36 -7.66
N PHE A 162 -13.28 6.40 -8.05
CA PHE A 162 -14.55 6.06 -7.43
C PHE A 162 -14.50 4.63 -6.90
N LEU A 163 -14.76 4.47 -5.61
CA LEU A 163 -14.77 3.18 -4.93
C LEU A 163 -16.13 2.94 -4.26
N PRO A 164 -16.50 1.71 -3.94
CA PRO A 164 -17.53 1.45 -2.97
C PRO A 164 -17.22 2.18 -1.67
N LYS A 165 -18.24 2.49 -0.87
CA LYS A 165 -18.06 3.18 0.41
C LYS A 165 -17.00 2.52 1.26
N ILE A 166 -16.06 3.32 1.72
CA ILE A 166 -14.99 2.92 2.66
C ILE A 166 -15.13 3.71 3.95
N ASP A 167 -14.71 3.11 5.05
CA ASP A 167 -14.67 3.75 6.36
C ASP A 167 -13.30 4.43 6.56
N ALA A 168 -13.15 5.60 5.95
CA ALA A 168 -11.93 6.40 6.02
C ALA A 168 -12.30 7.89 6.15
N ILE A 169 -11.48 8.64 6.88
CA ILE A 169 -11.72 10.06 7.18
C ILE A 169 -11.47 10.90 5.91
N LEU A 170 -12.30 11.94 5.68
CA LEU A 170 -12.08 12.92 4.61
C LEU A 170 -10.67 13.54 4.72
N GLY A 171 -9.95 13.57 3.60
CA GLY A 171 -8.59 14.06 3.51
C GLY A 171 -7.50 13.05 3.92
N SER A 172 -7.87 11.89 4.47
CA SER A 172 -6.90 10.85 4.79
C SER A 172 -6.33 10.21 3.53
N LYS A 173 -5.10 9.71 3.64
CA LYS A 173 -4.47 8.90 2.61
C LYS A 173 -4.99 7.47 2.67
N VAL A 174 -5.19 6.90 1.52
CA VAL A 174 -5.50 5.49 1.34
C VAL A 174 -4.61 4.91 0.25
N TYR A 175 -4.23 3.66 0.39
CA TYR A 175 -3.48 2.95 -0.63
C TYR A 175 -4.39 1.92 -1.29
N LEU A 176 -4.37 1.90 -2.61
CA LEU A 176 -5.17 0.97 -3.39
C LEU A 176 -4.26 -0.04 -4.05
N ARG A 177 -4.58 -1.30 -3.87
CA ARG A 177 -4.05 -2.39 -4.68
C ARG A 177 -5.00 -2.62 -5.85
N ILE A 178 -4.51 -2.47 -7.07
CA ILE A 178 -5.29 -2.65 -8.29
C ILE A 178 -4.72 -3.84 -9.05
N PRO A 179 -5.38 -5.01 -9.02
CA PRO A 179 -4.93 -6.17 -9.77
C PRO A 179 -4.87 -5.89 -11.27
N ALA A 180 -3.80 -6.32 -11.92
CA ALA A 180 -3.57 -6.07 -13.35
C ALA A 180 -4.67 -6.64 -14.26
N LYS A 181 -5.35 -7.68 -13.81
CA LYS A 181 -6.49 -8.31 -14.52
C LYS A 181 -7.76 -7.44 -14.54
N ASP A 182 -7.88 -6.50 -13.60
CA ASP A 182 -9.07 -5.67 -13.43
C ASP A 182 -8.97 -4.34 -14.18
N ILE A 183 -7.80 -4.04 -14.76
CA ILE A 183 -7.59 -2.87 -15.61
C ILE A 183 -7.81 -3.26 -17.06
N THR A 184 -8.73 -2.58 -17.71
CA THR A 184 -8.98 -2.69 -19.15
C THR A 184 -8.40 -1.48 -19.88
N LEU A 185 -7.96 -1.65 -21.12
CA LEU A 185 -7.39 -0.60 -21.97
C LEU A 185 -8.28 -0.24 -23.14
N ALA A 186 -8.21 1.03 -23.53
CA ALA A 186 -8.72 1.52 -24.81
C ALA A 186 -7.71 2.52 -25.41
N VAL A 187 -7.61 2.56 -26.73
CA VAL A 187 -6.78 3.55 -27.46
C VAL A 187 -7.47 4.89 -27.57
N GLU A 188 -8.80 4.90 -27.53
CA GLU A 188 -9.63 6.10 -27.51
C GLU A 188 -10.41 6.18 -26.20
N LYS A 189 -10.77 7.41 -25.82
CA LYS A 189 -11.58 7.63 -24.61
C LYS A 189 -12.97 7.02 -24.81
N PRO A 190 -13.32 5.99 -24.03
CA PRO A 190 -14.61 5.33 -24.19
C PRO A 190 -15.76 6.25 -23.78
N LYS A 191 -16.89 6.12 -24.49
CA LYS A 191 -18.13 6.85 -24.18
C LYS A 191 -19.22 5.87 -23.76
N LYS A 192 -20.09 6.30 -22.83
CA LYS A 192 -21.27 5.53 -22.36
C LYS A 192 -20.92 4.12 -21.89
N ILE A 193 -19.93 4.00 -21.01
CA ILE A 193 -19.54 2.74 -20.37
C ILE A 193 -19.88 2.77 -18.86
N SER A 194 -20.01 1.60 -18.26
CA SER A 194 -20.34 1.46 -16.84
C SER A 194 -19.14 1.63 -15.90
N ALA A 195 -17.93 1.75 -16.42
CA ALA A 195 -16.74 2.02 -15.61
C ALA A 195 -16.63 3.51 -15.31
N LEU A 196 -16.66 3.88 -14.03
CA LEU A 196 -16.50 5.28 -13.61
C LEU A 196 -15.04 5.72 -13.61
N ASN A 197 -14.12 4.80 -13.35
CA ASN A 197 -12.70 5.08 -13.28
C ASN A 197 -12.08 4.99 -14.67
N ILE A 198 -11.79 6.13 -15.27
CA ILE A 198 -11.15 6.27 -16.58
C ILE A 198 -9.94 7.19 -16.42
N LEU A 199 -8.76 6.61 -16.55
CA LEU A 199 -7.48 7.29 -16.38
C LEU A 199 -6.76 7.35 -17.71
N GLN A 200 -6.42 8.56 -18.16
CA GLN A 200 -5.57 8.76 -19.33
C GLN A 200 -4.11 8.59 -18.93
N GLY A 201 -3.38 7.81 -19.71
CA GLY A 201 -1.95 7.59 -19.50
C GLY A 201 -1.21 7.35 -20.80
N LYS A 202 0.06 7.02 -20.68
CA LYS A 202 0.92 6.63 -21.80
C LYS A 202 1.48 5.24 -21.56
N VAL A 203 1.55 4.44 -22.61
CA VAL A 203 2.21 3.14 -22.55
C VAL A 203 3.68 3.33 -22.22
N ASP A 204 4.11 2.75 -21.11
CA ASP A 204 5.48 2.82 -20.58
C ASP A 204 6.29 1.59 -20.98
N GLU A 205 5.68 0.41 -20.89
CA GLU A 205 6.33 -0.85 -21.17
C GLU A 205 5.36 -1.89 -21.71
N VAL A 206 5.85 -2.75 -22.59
CA VAL A 206 5.10 -3.90 -23.11
C VAL A 206 5.96 -5.14 -22.95
N ILE A 207 5.46 -6.16 -22.24
CA ILE A 207 6.14 -7.42 -22.01
C ILE A 207 5.27 -8.56 -22.52
N LEU A 208 5.80 -9.33 -23.47
CA LEU A 208 5.13 -10.53 -23.98
C LEU A 208 5.38 -11.70 -23.02
N GLY A 209 4.31 -12.43 -22.70
CA GLY A 209 4.42 -13.69 -21.95
C GLY A 209 4.77 -14.86 -22.87
N ASN A 210 5.15 -15.99 -22.27
CA ASN A 210 5.38 -17.25 -23.02
C ASN A 210 4.09 -17.92 -23.52
N GLY A 211 2.92 -17.34 -23.19
CA GLY A 211 1.58 -17.80 -23.57
C GLY A 211 0.77 -16.66 -24.20
N PRO A 212 -0.56 -16.75 -24.22
CA PRO A 212 -1.42 -15.77 -24.90
C PRO A 212 -1.52 -14.40 -24.20
N GLY A 213 -0.87 -14.22 -23.06
CA GLY A 213 -0.91 -12.98 -22.27
C GLY A 213 0.20 -12.01 -22.61
N ALA A 214 -0.09 -10.73 -22.46
CA ALA A 214 0.87 -9.62 -22.47
C ALA A 214 0.63 -8.74 -21.25
N ILE A 215 1.68 -8.10 -20.75
CA ILE A 215 1.64 -7.13 -19.68
C ILE A 215 1.95 -5.77 -20.28
N VAL A 216 1.15 -4.79 -19.95
CA VAL A 216 1.35 -3.40 -20.39
C VAL A 216 1.45 -2.53 -19.17
N GLY A 217 2.58 -1.85 -19.02
CA GLY A 217 2.78 -0.76 -18.08
C GLY A 217 2.25 0.55 -18.66
N ILE A 218 1.60 1.34 -17.82
CA ILE A 218 1.01 2.61 -18.21
C ILE A 218 1.45 3.66 -17.20
N GLU A 219 2.05 4.73 -17.65
CA GLU A 219 2.32 5.90 -16.83
C GLU A 219 1.08 6.79 -16.78
N VAL A 220 0.58 7.05 -15.58
CA VAL A 220 -0.55 7.92 -15.30
C VAL A 220 -0.12 8.95 -14.26
N ARG A 221 0.13 10.19 -14.68
CA ARG A 221 0.48 11.33 -13.80
C ARG A 221 1.61 11.03 -12.80
N GLY A 222 2.69 10.38 -13.26
CA GLY A 222 3.83 10.00 -12.43
C GLY A 222 3.68 8.68 -11.66
N HIS A 223 2.55 8.02 -11.81
CA HIS A 223 2.29 6.70 -11.21
C HIS A 223 2.25 5.63 -12.30
N ARG A 224 2.76 4.45 -11.96
CA ARG A 224 2.72 3.30 -12.87
C ARG A 224 1.54 2.41 -12.55
N LEU A 225 0.67 2.22 -13.53
CA LEU A 225 -0.35 1.18 -13.54
C LEU A 225 0.10 0.04 -14.44
N THR A 226 -0.24 -1.18 -14.08
CA THR A 226 0.09 -2.37 -14.86
C THR A 226 -1.17 -3.15 -15.16
N THR A 227 -1.37 -3.50 -16.42
CA THR A 227 -2.49 -4.33 -16.84
C THR A 227 -2.03 -5.60 -17.54
N ARG A 228 -2.87 -6.61 -17.46
CA ARG A 228 -2.67 -7.88 -18.17
C ARG A 228 -3.76 -8.07 -19.24
N ILE A 229 -3.35 -8.11 -20.49
CA ILE A 229 -4.23 -8.30 -21.64
C ILE A 229 -3.78 -9.51 -22.47
N THR A 230 -4.55 -9.88 -23.49
CA THR A 230 -4.11 -10.89 -24.44
C THR A 230 -3.16 -10.29 -25.49
N GLN A 231 -2.24 -11.09 -26.03
CA GLN A 231 -1.41 -10.65 -27.17
C GLN A 231 -2.28 -10.27 -28.38
N ARG A 232 -3.42 -10.95 -28.57
CA ARG A 232 -4.39 -10.61 -29.62
C ARG A 232 -4.93 -9.18 -29.43
N SER A 233 -5.31 -8.80 -28.20
CA SER A 233 -5.77 -7.44 -27.89
C SER A 233 -4.66 -6.42 -28.07
N LEU A 234 -3.44 -6.73 -27.62
CA LEU A 234 -2.27 -5.89 -27.81
C LEU A 234 -2.05 -5.55 -29.29
N ASN A 235 -2.06 -6.56 -30.15
CA ASN A 235 -1.87 -6.42 -31.58
C ASN A 235 -3.03 -5.65 -32.25
N ALA A 236 -4.27 -5.98 -31.89
CA ALA A 236 -5.45 -5.28 -32.43
C ALA A 236 -5.47 -3.79 -32.08
N MET A 237 -5.00 -3.41 -30.90
CA MET A 237 -4.87 -2.01 -30.47
C MET A 237 -3.58 -1.33 -30.95
N ASN A 238 -2.64 -2.11 -31.54
CA ASN A 238 -1.33 -1.65 -32.00
C ASN A 238 -0.59 -0.78 -30.94
N LEU A 239 -0.65 -1.21 -29.67
CA LEU A 239 -0.08 -0.47 -28.55
C LEU A 239 1.45 -0.43 -28.65
N LYS A 240 2.01 0.78 -28.56
CA LYS A 240 3.44 1.04 -28.62
C LYS A 240 3.89 1.93 -27.45
N HIS A 241 5.13 1.82 -27.08
CA HIS A 241 5.73 2.73 -26.07
C HIS A 241 5.48 4.20 -26.42
N GLY A 242 5.13 5.00 -25.42
CA GLY A 242 4.81 6.42 -25.56
C GLY A 242 3.40 6.73 -26.08
N GLN A 243 2.65 5.74 -26.55
CA GLN A 243 1.29 5.94 -27.09
C GLN A 243 0.33 6.28 -25.95
N THR A 244 -0.54 7.27 -26.18
CA THR A 244 -1.64 7.60 -25.28
C THR A 244 -2.67 6.50 -25.29
N CYS A 245 -3.13 6.11 -24.11
CA CYS A 245 -4.20 5.15 -23.92
C CYS A 245 -5.05 5.52 -22.69
N PHE A 246 -6.15 4.83 -22.52
CA PHE A 246 -7.06 4.98 -21.40
C PHE A 246 -7.15 3.67 -20.64
N ALA A 247 -6.80 3.73 -19.36
CA ALA A 247 -6.99 2.63 -18.42
C ALA A 247 -8.31 2.85 -17.68
N PHE A 248 -9.14 1.83 -17.62
CA PHE A 248 -10.37 1.90 -16.86
C PHE A 248 -10.63 0.62 -16.07
N LEU A 249 -11.27 0.81 -14.94
CA LEU A 249 -11.70 -0.26 -14.04
C LEU A 249 -13.09 0.05 -13.47
N LYS A 250 -13.84 -0.99 -13.21
CA LYS A 250 -15.15 -0.86 -12.58
C LYS A 250 -14.98 -0.53 -11.11
N THR A 251 -15.74 0.43 -10.61
CA THR A 251 -15.80 0.78 -9.18
C THR A 251 -16.02 -0.45 -8.29
N VAL A 252 -16.95 -1.31 -8.67
CA VAL A 252 -17.31 -2.52 -7.92
C VAL A 252 -16.27 -3.64 -7.98
N SER A 253 -15.24 -3.53 -8.83
CA SER A 253 -14.16 -4.52 -8.91
C SER A 253 -13.08 -4.29 -7.86
N VAL A 254 -13.07 -3.13 -7.18
CA VAL A 254 -12.12 -2.87 -6.10
C VAL A 254 -12.68 -3.49 -4.82
N ALA A 255 -12.05 -4.57 -4.39
CA ALA A 255 -12.45 -5.23 -3.14
C ALA A 255 -12.01 -4.41 -1.92
N THR A 256 -12.75 -4.52 -0.81
CA THR A 256 -12.39 -3.84 0.45
C THR A 256 -11.01 -4.28 0.94
N SER A 257 -10.63 -5.54 0.71
CA SER A 257 -9.30 -6.08 1.02
C SER A 257 -8.16 -5.47 0.19
N ASP A 258 -8.47 -4.83 -0.92
CA ASP A 258 -7.51 -4.13 -1.77
C ASP A 258 -7.32 -2.66 -1.38
N ILE A 259 -8.02 -2.19 -0.33
CA ILE A 259 -7.94 -0.85 0.20
C ILE A 259 -7.21 -0.89 1.53
N ILE A 260 -6.09 -0.20 1.59
CA ILE A 260 -5.22 -0.11 2.76
C ILE A 260 -5.42 1.31 3.32
N THR A 261 -6.09 1.42 4.45
CA THR A 261 -6.40 2.69 5.14
C THR A 261 -5.48 2.95 6.31
#